data_8beac56c1d6dbe379a38f4408080994c
#
_entry.id   8beac56c1d6dbe379a38f4408080994c
#
_cell.length_a   1.000
_cell.length_b   1.000
_cell.length_c   1.000
_cell.angle_alpha   90.00
_cell.angle_beta   90.00
_cell.angle_gamma   90.00
#
_symmetry.space_group_name_H-M   'P 1'
#
loop_
_entity.id
_entity.type
_entity.pdbx_description
1 polymer ?
#
loop_
_entity_poly.entity_id
_entity_poly.type
_entity_poly.pdbx_seq_one_letter_code
_entity_poly.pdbx_strand_id
1 'polypeptide(L)'
;MHRHLLLLTSILFSSVLMFAGNSLPIIEIKADRTMIYPQRIELTGEETLMDILQLVPDLMIAGYEDVISNYNLRIDNCPMNGDTRLILSQMKAKDIAKIQVCDNTGVAKGTIGTARVLDINMQMPNRLKGILEGQGDFGKNFEGIGSLNALYGSKTTDLYANASYRHNDGNEEYLTLHMTNRFDDRNKLLTYFTQQYIDQPSGTSRKVMGRARYFHTFNDVGTELLVVGGYQYSSDQNYSKKLPLYIVELNTPLFSEQLSMMLGVEGDFLMTNHKNSDWSWNTFNNDIYLQFTYSLPRWKFTVGNRVMFYDYKFKFTDLSQKHSDVRDNANACVVYSPDNRNQLQLGFYRKYYNPSVDFMKDSNTLSDEEWAITKGRLEEQIINQMKLAYAYSKQKLTVQTEASYYVIEDSENFAELGASAYWKTNGLSLAGGSNLYIVKSGTYASVRFAPTVYLPLAWQIGMQLVYYTKNSPKRETTSVPVYGCLSVNKQFGSHWNVGIDWHDMFDALCSDATVNRHAANLKLQYRF
;
A
#
# COMPACT_ATOMS: atom_id res chain seq x y z
N MET A 1 31.85 -16.06 0.00
CA MET A 1 30.40 -15.70 0.03
C MET A 1 29.84 -15.35 -1.36
N HIS A 2 30.49 -14.52 -2.18
CA HIS A 2 29.99 -14.15 -3.52
C HIS A 2 29.78 -15.30 -4.52
N ARG A 3 30.60 -16.34 -4.48
CA ARG A 3 30.47 -17.49 -5.40
C ARG A 3 29.23 -18.38 -5.13
N HIS A 4 28.78 -18.47 -3.91
CA HIS A 4 27.60 -19.27 -3.57
C HIS A 4 26.28 -18.54 -3.87
N LEU A 5 26.29 -17.21 -3.80
CA LEU A 5 25.13 -16.38 -4.19
C LEU A 5 24.87 -16.44 -5.69
N LEU A 6 25.94 -16.37 -6.50
CA LEU A 6 25.87 -16.52 -7.96
C LEU A 6 25.41 -17.91 -8.40
N LEU A 7 25.81 -18.97 -7.67
CA LEU A 7 25.35 -20.33 -7.96
C LEU A 7 23.87 -20.53 -7.61
N LEU A 8 23.39 -20.00 -6.49
CA LEU A 8 21.96 -20.05 -6.13
C LEU A 8 21.08 -19.29 -7.11
N THR A 9 21.50 -18.12 -7.55
CA THR A 9 20.79 -17.35 -8.58
C THR A 9 20.79 -18.07 -9.93
N SER A 10 21.90 -18.69 -10.34
CA SER A 10 21.97 -19.44 -11.61
C SER A 10 21.17 -20.74 -11.59
N ILE A 11 21.06 -21.44 -10.47
CA ILE A 11 20.23 -22.65 -10.32
C ILE A 11 18.74 -22.28 -10.33
N LEU A 12 18.34 -21.19 -9.68
CA LEU A 12 16.97 -20.65 -9.75
C LEU A 12 16.61 -20.21 -11.17
N PHE A 13 17.52 -19.61 -11.92
CA PHE A 13 17.29 -19.18 -13.30
C PHE A 13 17.19 -20.35 -14.30
N SER A 14 17.95 -21.42 -14.12
CA SER A 14 17.99 -22.54 -15.08
C SER A 14 16.80 -23.49 -14.98
N SER A 15 16.12 -23.57 -13.83
CA SER A 15 14.97 -24.46 -13.63
C SER A 15 13.63 -23.91 -14.13
N VAL A 16 13.55 -22.63 -14.49
CA VAL A 16 12.29 -21.93 -14.83
C VAL A 16 12.01 -21.88 -16.34
N LEU A 17 12.95 -22.22 -17.19
CA LEU A 17 12.87 -21.99 -18.65
C LEU A 17 12.03 -23.00 -19.46
N MET A 18 11.36 -23.98 -18.83
CA MET A 18 10.57 -24.95 -19.59
C MET A 18 9.10 -24.91 -19.20
N PHE A 19 8.24 -24.52 -20.14
CA PHE A 19 6.82 -24.86 -20.38
C PHE A 19 5.95 -23.66 -20.81
N ALA A 20 5.64 -23.60 -22.09
CA ALA A 20 4.73 -22.61 -22.68
C ALA A 20 3.26 -23.07 -22.63
N GLY A 21 2.38 -22.20 -22.21
CA GLY A 21 0.91 -22.33 -22.23
C GLY A 21 0.26 -20.94 -22.17
N ASN A 22 -0.92 -20.79 -22.77
CA ASN A 22 -1.60 -19.51 -23.05
C ASN A 22 -2.35 -18.89 -21.85
N SER A 23 -2.00 -19.16 -20.61
CA SER A 23 -2.62 -18.51 -19.45
C SER A 23 -2.04 -17.11 -19.21
N LEU A 24 -2.92 -16.14 -18.94
CA LEU A 24 -2.52 -14.78 -18.55
C LEU A 24 -1.75 -14.81 -17.21
N PRO A 25 -0.74 -13.95 -17.01
CA PRO A 25 0.05 -13.94 -15.79
C PRO A 25 -0.78 -13.52 -14.58
N ILE A 26 -0.55 -14.15 -13.43
CA ILE A 26 -1.14 -13.77 -12.14
C ILE A 26 -0.51 -12.46 -11.66
N ILE A 27 0.80 -12.31 -11.85
CA ILE A 27 1.56 -11.11 -11.54
C ILE A 27 2.03 -10.49 -12.85
N GLU A 28 1.86 -9.18 -13.00
CA GLU A 28 2.35 -8.38 -14.12
C GLU A 28 3.20 -7.23 -13.57
N ILE A 29 4.47 -7.20 -13.93
CA ILE A 29 5.38 -6.12 -13.55
C ILE A 29 5.23 -4.98 -14.57
N LYS A 30 4.96 -3.78 -14.09
CA LYS A 30 4.96 -2.54 -14.87
C LYS A 30 6.08 -1.62 -14.40
N ALA A 31 6.33 -0.57 -15.15
CA ALA A 31 7.41 0.38 -14.86
C ALA A 31 7.33 0.98 -13.43
N ASP A 32 6.13 1.23 -12.95
CA ASP A 32 5.85 1.96 -11.71
C ASP A 32 5.17 1.12 -10.63
N ARG A 33 4.75 -0.12 -10.97
CA ARG A 33 3.95 -0.97 -10.06
C ARG A 33 4.00 -2.44 -10.41
N THR A 34 3.70 -3.26 -9.43
CA THR A 34 3.37 -4.67 -9.62
C THR A 34 1.85 -4.84 -9.57
N MET A 35 1.28 -5.51 -10.56
CA MET A 35 -0.14 -5.82 -10.65
C MET A 35 -0.36 -7.27 -10.28
N ILE A 36 -1.31 -7.56 -9.42
CA ILE A 36 -1.72 -8.91 -9.03
C ILE A 36 -3.18 -9.11 -9.41
N TYR A 37 -3.49 -10.20 -10.08
CA TYR A 37 -4.84 -10.54 -10.55
C TYR A 37 -5.35 -11.78 -9.82
N PRO A 38 -6.05 -11.62 -8.68
CA PRO A 38 -6.57 -12.75 -7.90
C PRO A 38 -7.46 -13.69 -8.72
N GLN A 39 -8.23 -13.13 -9.64
CA GLN A 39 -9.15 -13.90 -10.51
C GLN A 39 -8.45 -14.90 -11.44
N ARG A 40 -7.13 -14.79 -11.61
CA ARG A 40 -6.31 -15.71 -12.41
C ARG A 40 -5.73 -16.87 -11.59
N ILE A 41 -5.93 -16.83 -10.27
CA ILE A 41 -5.58 -17.91 -9.34
C ILE A 41 -6.79 -18.85 -9.23
N GLU A 42 -6.55 -20.15 -9.12
CA GLU A 42 -7.62 -21.10 -8.78
C GLU A 42 -8.06 -20.85 -7.33
N LEU A 43 -9.11 -20.07 -7.14
CA LEU A 43 -9.63 -19.73 -5.82
C LEU A 43 -10.69 -20.74 -5.38
N THR A 44 -10.66 -21.16 -4.12
CA THR A 44 -11.73 -21.94 -3.49
C THR A 44 -12.93 -21.08 -3.12
N GLY A 45 -12.73 -19.74 -3.11
CA GLY A 45 -13.70 -18.73 -2.70
C GLY A 45 -13.59 -18.31 -1.22
N GLU A 46 -12.72 -18.98 -0.47
CA GLU A 46 -12.51 -18.70 0.96
C GLU A 46 -11.26 -17.83 1.20
N GLU A 47 -10.39 -17.72 0.21
CA GLU A 47 -9.17 -16.92 0.33
C GLU A 47 -9.50 -15.47 0.64
N THR A 48 -8.67 -14.91 1.52
CA THR A 48 -8.74 -13.51 1.93
C THR A 48 -7.79 -12.65 1.11
N LEU A 49 -7.90 -11.33 1.24
CA LEU A 49 -6.91 -10.41 0.71
C LEU A 49 -5.50 -10.73 1.21
N MET A 50 -5.35 -11.13 2.49
CA MET A 50 -4.04 -11.48 3.06
C MET A 50 -3.38 -12.66 2.36
N ASP A 51 -4.15 -13.67 1.96
CA ASP A 51 -3.62 -14.80 1.19
C ASP A 51 -3.03 -14.34 -0.15
N ILE A 52 -3.61 -13.31 -0.74
CA ILE A 52 -3.13 -12.74 -2.01
C ILE A 52 -1.94 -11.79 -1.82
N LEU A 53 -1.95 -11.00 -0.75
CA LEU A 53 -0.84 -10.08 -0.46
C LEU A 53 0.46 -10.80 -0.16
N GLN A 54 0.39 -12.05 0.26
CA GLN A 54 1.56 -12.92 0.44
C GLN A 54 2.33 -13.20 -0.87
N LEU A 55 1.75 -12.92 -2.03
CA LEU A 55 2.44 -13.00 -3.32
C LEU A 55 3.49 -11.89 -3.52
N VAL A 56 3.46 -10.84 -2.70
CA VAL A 56 4.37 -9.71 -2.84
C VAL A 56 5.59 -9.91 -1.94
N PRO A 57 6.83 -9.94 -2.48
CA PRO A 57 8.04 -10.23 -1.71
C PRO A 57 8.27 -9.26 -0.56
N ASP A 58 8.06 -7.97 -0.82
CA ASP A 58 8.33 -6.90 0.13
C ASP A 58 7.30 -6.79 1.25
N LEU A 59 6.14 -7.42 1.05
CA LEU A 59 5.11 -7.53 2.08
C LEU A 59 5.46 -8.66 3.03
N MET A 60 6.48 -8.47 3.89
CA MET A 60 6.70 -9.30 5.07
C MET A 60 5.62 -8.99 6.09
N ILE A 61 4.37 -9.33 5.73
CA ILE A 61 3.20 -9.02 6.50
C ILE A 61 3.07 -10.08 7.59
N ALA A 62 3.29 -9.70 8.83
CA ALA A 62 2.92 -10.49 10.01
C ALA A 62 1.42 -10.33 10.34
N GLY A 63 0.76 -9.32 9.77
CA GLY A 63 -0.66 -9.05 9.95
C GLY A 63 -1.11 -7.85 9.12
N TYR A 64 -2.39 -7.52 9.19
CA TYR A 64 -2.92 -6.32 8.52
C TYR A 64 -2.26 -5.02 8.98
N GLU A 65 -1.76 -4.97 10.22
CA GLU A 65 -1.06 -3.80 10.78
C GLU A 65 0.22 -3.47 10.02
N ASP A 66 0.95 -4.48 9.54
CA ASP A 66 2.14 -4.27 8.72
C ASP A 66 1.79 -3.64 7.36
N VAL A 67 0.64 -3.98 6.80
CA VAL A 67 0.14 -3.35 5.57
C VAL A 67 -0.17 -1.89 5.83
N ILE A 68 -0.89 -1.61 6.92
CA ILE A 68 -1.31 -0.26 7.28
C ILE A 68 -0.11 0.65 7.56
N SER A 69 0.90 0.14 8.26
CA SER A 69 2.09 0.93 8.64
C SER A 69 3.04 1.21 7.47
N ASN A 70 3.09 0.31 6.48
CA ASN A 70 4.08 0.38 5.38
C ASN A 70 3.49 0.89 4.06
N TYR A 71 2.16 0.96 3.92
CA TYR A 71 1.49 1.33 2.68
C TYR A 71 0.41 2.39 2.86
N ASN A 72 0.38 3.34 1.95
CA ASN A 72 -0.80 4.17 1.74
C ASN A 72 -1.87 3.34 1.02
N LEU A 73 -2.87 2.93 1.77
CA LEU A 73 -3.95 2.11 1.28
C LEU A 73 -4.93 2.91 0.45
N ARG A 74 -5.34 2.30 -0.68
CA ARG A 74 -6.39 2.83 -1.56
C ARG A 74 -7.34 1.71 -1.94
N ILE A 75 -8.61 2.06 -2.10
CA ILE A 75 -9.60 1.21 -2.75
C ILE A 75 -10.08 1.96 -3.99
N ASP A 76 -9.97 1.33 -5.17
CA ASP A 76 -10.33 1.93 -6.47
C ASP A 76 -9.69 3.32 -6.67
N ASN A 77 -8.39 3.44 -6.36
CA ASN A 77 -7.58 4.67 -6.37
C ASN A 77 -8.00 5.74 -5.32
N CYS A 78 -8.91 5.43 -4.41
CA CYS A 78 -9.35 6.34 -3.36
C CYS A 78 -8.59 6.05 -2.06
N PRO A 79 -7.87 7.02 -1.46
CA PRO A 79 -7.16 6.80 -0.22
C PRO A 79 -8.12 6.38 0.90
N MET A 80 -7.72 5.38 1.67
CA MET A 80 -8.47 4.94 2.83
C MET A 80 -8.05 5.74 4.05
N ASN A 81 -9.03 6.27 4.75
CA ASN A 81 -8.87 6.80 6.09
C ASN A 81 -9.70 5.94 7.03
N GLY A 82 -9.15 5.57 8.16
CA GLY A 82 -9.89 4.81 9.13
C GLY A 82 -9.26 3.49 9.50
N ASP A 83 -10.00 2.63 10.17
CA ASP A 83 -9.55 1.28 10.51
C ASP A 83 -9.47 0.42 9.24
N THR A 84 -8.36 0.60 8.55
CA THR A 84 -8.04 -0.14 7.33
C THR A 84 -7.87 -1.64 7.60
N ARG A 85 -7.50 -2.04 8.84
CA ARG A 85 -7.41 -3.43 9.28
C ARG A 85 -8.74 -4.14 9.12
N LEU A 86 -9.81 -3.53 9.64
CA LEU A 86 -11.14 -4.10 9.54
C LEU A 86 -11.60 -4.25 8.10
N ILE A 87 -11.42 -3.20 7.29
CA ILE A 87 -11.79 -3.21 5.87
C ILE A 87 -11.03 -4.29 5.12
N LEU A 88 -9.72 -4.40 5.33
CA LEU A 88 -8.88 -5.42 4.68
C LEU A 88 -9.25 -6.84 5.11
N SER A 89 -9.60 -7.05 6.39
CA SER A 89 -10.00 -8.35 6.91
C SER A 89 -11.29 -8.89 6.30
N GLN A 90 -12.15 -8.01 5.80
CA GLN A 90 -13.43 -8.36 5.19
C GLN A 90 -13.32 -8.70 3.69
N MET A 91 -12.22 -8.29 3.06
CA MET A 91 -12.04 -8.48 1.62
C MET A 91 -11.71 -9.94 1.30
N LYS A 92 -12.55 -10.54 0.47
CA LYS A 92 -12.29 -11.87 -0.11
C LYS A 92 -11.58 -11.70 -1.46
N ALA A 93 -10.64 -12.59 -1.72
CA ALA A 93 -9.88 -12.59 -2.98
C ALA A 93 -10.78 -12.61 -4.23
N LYS A 94 -11.91 -13.32 -4.17
CA LYS A 94 -12.91 -13.40 -5.25
C LYS A 94 -13.63 -12.08 -5.56
N ASP A 95 -13.68 -11.14 -4.59
CA ASP A 95 -14.32 -9.84 -4.76
C ASP A 95 -13.32 -8.76 -5.19
N ILE A 96 -12.05 -9.14 -5.44
CA ILE A 96 -10.98 -8.25 -5.87
C ILE A 96 -10.68 -8.49 -7.35
N ALA A 97 -10.78 -7.44 -8.17
CA ALA A 97 -10.45 -7.50 -9.58
C ALA A 97 -8.92 -7.51 -9.80
N LYS A 98 -8.21 -6.63 -9.11
CA LYS A 98 -6.74 -6.54 -9.14
C LYS A 98 -6.21 -5.79 -7.93
N ILE A 99 -4.96 -6.05 -7.59
CA ILE A 99 -4.19 -5.31 -6.58
C ILE A 99 -3.01 -4.65 -7.29
N GLN A 100 -2.74 -3.39 -6.99
CA GLN A 100 -1.61 -2.63 -7.49
C GLN A 100 -0.69 -2.29 -6.33
N VAL A 101 0.53 -2.80 -6.37
CA VAL A 101 1.59 -2.47 -5.42
C VAL A 101 2.53 -1.49 -6.11
N CYS A 102 2.49 -0.23 -5.70
CA CYS A 102 3.32 0.83 -6.25
C CYS A 102 4.46 1.12 -5.27
N ASP A 103 5.62 0.53 -5.50
CA ASP A 103 6.84 0.81 -4.73
C ASP A 103 7.50 2.10 -5.22
N ASN A 104 7.29 2.37 -6.49
CA ASN A 104 7.67 3.60 -7.16
C ASN A 104 6.45 4.16 -7.84
N THR A 105 6.03 5.33 -7.41
CA THR A 105 4.83 5.96 -7.94
C THR A 105 5.00 6.48 -9.37
N GLY A 106 6.19 6.30 -9.96
CA GLY A 106 6.48 6.82 -11.28
C GLY A 106 6.36 8.34 -11.33
N VAL A 107 6.26 8.88 -12.53
CA VAL A 107 6.10 10.32 -12.74
C VAL A 107 4.70 10.80 -12.39
N ALA A 108 3.67 9.96 -12.65
CA ALA A 108 2.26 10.33 -12.56
C ALA A 108 1.70 10.40 -11.13
N LYS A 109 2.34 9.74 -10.19
CA LYS A 109 1.87 9.73 -8.80
C LYS A 109 2.98 10.28 -7.92
N GLY A 110 3.04 11.61 -7.82
CA GLY A 110 3.89 12.26 -6.82
C GLY A 110 3.50 11.75 -5.45
N THR A 111 4.30 10.91 -4.87
CA THR A 111 4.28 10.67 -3.44
C THR A 111 5.35 11.51 -2.82
N ILE A 112 4.93 12.48 -2.10
CA ILE A 112 5.76 13.11 -1.10
C ILE A 112 6.00 12.04 -0.05
N GLY A 113 7.23 11.58 0.07
CA GLY A 113 7.64 10.56 1.02
C GLY A 113 7.90 9.18 0.43
N THR A 114 8.46 8.30 1.23
CA THR A 114 8.81 6.90 0.89
C THR A 114 7.63 5.94 0.95
N ALA A 115 6.42 6.43 1.26
CA ALA A 115 5.26 5.58 1.45
C ALA A 115 4.86 4.87 0.15
N ARG A 116 4.93 3.55 0.20
CA ARG A 116 4.42 2.66 -0.85
C ARG A 116 2.90 2.79 -0.94
N VAL A 117 2.34 2.58 -2.11
CA VAL A 117 0.88 2.60 -2.31
C VAL A 117 0.39 1.20 -2.60
N LEU A 118 -0.60 0.75 -1.84
CA LEU A 118 -1.35 -0.47 -2.11
C LEU A 118 -2.76 -0.07 -2.54
N ASP A 119 -3.10 -0.29 -3.82
CA ASP A 119 -4.40 0.04 -4.37
C ASP A 119 -5.17 -1.23 -4.73
N ILE A 120 -6.29 -1.45 -4.08
CA ILE A 120 -7.14 -2.63 -4.22
C ILE A 120 -8.33 -2.24 -5.09
N ASN A 121 -8.42 -2.79 -6.29
CA ASN A 121 -9.55 -2.57 -7.15
C ASN A 121 -10.59 -3.67 -6.94
N MET A 122 -11.80 -3.28 -6.55
CA MET A 122 -12.88 -4.21 -6.26
C MET A 122 -13.59 -4.68 -7.53
N GLN A 123 -14.08 -5.90 -7.50
CA GLN A 123 -15.01 -6.41 -8.49
C GLN A 123 -16.44 -6.08 -8.06
N MET A 124 -17.02 -5.07 -8.69
CA MET A 124 -18.37 -4.64 -8.35
C MET A 124 -19.41 -5.68 -8.75
N PRO A 125 -20.27 -6.12 -7.83
CA PRO A 125 -21.34 -7.08 -8.13
C PRO A 125 -22.49 -6.40 -8.89
N ASN A 126 -23.22 -7.15 -9.72
CA ASN A 126 -24.42 -6.65 -10.41
C ASN A 126 -25.66 -6.48 -9.50
N ARG A 127 -25.51 -6.67 -8.21
CA ARG A 127 -26.58 -6.55 -7.19
C ARG A 127 -25.97 -6.04 -5.89
N LEU A 128 -26.82 -5.57 -4.98
CA LEU A 128 -26.38 -5.22 -3.65
C LEU A 128 -25.83 -6.47 -2.94
N LYS A 129 -24.61 -6.34 -2.44
CA LYS A 129 -23.98 -7.26 -1.51
C LYS A 129 -23.55 -6.51 -0.28
N GLY A 130 -23.65 -7.12 0.88
CA GLY A 130 -23.19 -6.52 2.10
C GLY A 130 -22.57 -7.53 3.05
N ILE A 131 -21.75 -6.99 3.95
CA ILE A 131 -21.13 -7.74 5.05
C ILE A 131 -21.34 -6.93 6.31
N LEU A 132 -22.02 -7.54 7.27
CA LEU A 132 -22.07 -7.06 8.65
C LEU A 132 -21.07 -7.89 9.45
N GLU A 133 -20.21 -7.24 10.20
CA GLU A 133 -19.17 -7.90 10.99
C GLU A 133 -19.16 -7.36 12.40
N GLY A 134 -19.05 -8.27 13.38
CA GLY A 134 -18.69 -8.00 14.76
C GLY A 134 -17.40 -8.74 15.11
N GLN A 135 -16.48 -8.05 15.76
CA GLN A 135 -15.23 -8.61 16.27
C GLN A 135 -15.07 -8.22 17.72
N GLY A 136 -14.65 -9.16 18.55
CA GLY A 136 -14.21 -8.92 19.93
C GLY A 136 -12.76 -9.35 20.07
N ASP A 137 -11.93 -8.48 20.61
CA ASP A 137 -10.55 -8.75 20.98
C ASP A 137 -10.48 -8.98 22.49
N PHE A 138 -9.95 -10.13 22.87
CA PHE A 138 -9.81 -10.57 24.26
C PHE A 138 -8.34 -10.53 24.70
N GLY A 139 -7.67 -9.41 24.44
CA GLY A 139 -6.33 -9.13 24.93
C GLY A 139 -6.35 -8.54 26.35
N LYS A 140 -5.35 -7.70 26.65
CA LYS A 140 -5.23 -7.02 27.95
C LYS A 140 -6.40 -6.08 28.24
N ASN A 141 -6.93 -5.44 27.19
CA ASN A 141 -8.16 -4.62 27.25
C ASN A 141 -9.15 -5.20 26.25
N PHE A 142 -10.44 -5.20 26.61
CA PHE A 142 -11.48 -5.61 25.68
C PHE A 142 -11.62 -4.54 24.58
N GLU A 143 -11.56 -4.98 23.34
CA GLU A 143 -11.82 -4.16 22.17
C GLU A 143 -13.00 -4.75 21.40
N GLY A 144 -14.00 -3.93 21.13
CA GLY A 144 -15.16 -4.29 20.32
C GLY A 144 -15.20 -3.51 19.02
N ILE A 145 -15.41 -4.20 17.91
CA ILE A 145 -15.53 -3.58 16.59
C ILE A 145 -16.81 -4.04 15.93
N GLY A 146 -17.56 -3.09 15.36
CA GLY A 146 -18.70 -3.36 14.49
C GLY A 146 -18.53 -2.67 13.15
N SER A 147 -18.84 -3.34 12.06
CA SER A 147 -18.78 -2.73 10.74
C SER A 147 -19.84 -3.22 9.77
N LEU A 148 -20.17 -2.34 8.85
CA LEU A 148 -21.03 -2.61 7.70
C LEU A 148 -20.29 -2.22 6.42
N ASN A 149 -20.15 -3.17 5.50
CA ASN A 149 -19.71 -2.93 4.13
C ASN A 149 -20.86 -3.20 3.16
N ALA A 150 -21.05 -2.33 2.18
CA ALA A 150 -22.01 -2.51 1.11
C ALA A 150 -21.37 -2.21 -0.24
N LEU A 151 -21.63 -3.08 -1.21
CA LEU A 151 -21.17 -3.01 -2.58
C LEU A 151 -22.36 -3.13 -3.52
N TYR A 152 -22.46 -2.23 -4.47
CA TYR A 152 -23.48 -2.27 -5.51
C TYR A 152 -22.85 -1.86 -6.84
N GLY A 153 -23.14 -2.60 -7.89
CA GLY A 153 -22.71 -2.27 -9.25
C GLY A 153 -23.86 -2.36 -10.24
N SER A 154 -23.86 -1.47 -11.20
CA SER A 154 -24.73 -1.48 -12.36
C SER A 154 -23.95 -1.07 -13.62
N LYS A 155 -24.60 -1.01 -14.77
CA LYS A 155 -23.97 -0.51 -16.00
C LYS A 155 -23.51 0.94 -15.87
N THR A 156 -24.25 1.76 -15.13
CA THR A 156 -24.01 3.20 -15.01
C THR A 156 -23.41 3.62 -13.68
N THR A 157 -23.59 2.85 -12.62
CA THR A 157 -23.20 3.27 -11.27
C THR A 157 -22.62 2.12 -10.49
N ASP A 158 -21.45 2.36 -9.87
CA ASP A 158 -20.91 1.53 -8.81
C ASP A 158 -20.92 2.31 -7.50
N LEU A 159 -21.25 1.64 -6.41
CA LEU A 159 -21.26 2.21 -5.07
C LEU A 159 -20.52 1.27 -4.11
N TYR A 160 -19.61 1.83 -3.35
CA TYR A 160 -19.00 1.22 -2.18
C TYR A 160 -19.29 2.09 -0.96
N ALA A 161 -19.78 1.49 0.10
CA ALA A 161 -20.00 2.16 1.38
C ALA A 161 -19.43 1.30 2.50
N ASN A 162 -18.72 1.92 3.41
CA ASN A 162 -18.24 1.31 4.65
C ASN A 162 -18.57 2.23 5.81
N ALA A 163 -19.13 1.68 6.87
CA ALA A 163 -19.28 2.33 8.16
C ALA A 163 -18.72 1.39 9.22
N SER A 164 -17.87 1.88 10.11
CA SER A 164 -17.34 1.08 11.20
C SER A 164 -17.25 1.89 12.49
N TYR A 165 -17.41 1.19 13.59
CA TYR A 165 -17.27 1.69 14.94
C TYR A 165 -16.37 0.76 15.73
N ARG A 166 -15.42 1.33 16.46
CA ARG A 166 -14.48 0.65 17.32
C ARG A 166 -14.56 1.24 18.71
N HIS A 167 -14.63 0.38 19.71
CA HIS A 167 -14.54 0.73 21.10
C HIS A 167 -13.33 0.04 21.73
N ASN A 168 -12.38 0.84 22.18
CA ASN A 168 -11.30 0.44 23.08
C ASN A 168 -11.27 1.47 24.22
N ASP A 169 -10.16 1.90 24.76
CA ASP A 169 -10.12 2.99 25.77
C ASP A 169 -10.79 4.33 25.33
N GLY A 170 -11.39 4.37 24.16
CA GLY A 170 -12.15 5.46 23.55
C GLY A 170 -13.05 4.95 22.44
N ASN A 171 -13.59 5.86 21.63
CA ASN A 171 -14.49 5.56 20.53
C ASN A 171 -13.88 6.03 19.21
N GLU A 172 -13.99 5.20 18.19
CA GLU A 172 -13.53 5.52 16.84
C GLU A 172 -14.66 5.24 15.84
N GLU A 173 -15.00 6.22 15.03
CA GLU A 173 -16.04 6.13 14.01
C GLU A 173 -15.45 6.40 12.64
N TYR A 174 -15.79 5.57 11.67
CA TYR A 174 -15.35 5.68 10.29
C TYR A 174 -16.51 5.58 9.32
N LEU A 175 -16.51 6.45 8.33
CA LEU A 175 -17.41 6.40 7.19
C LEU A 175 -16.62 6.58 5.91
N THR A 176 -16.85 5.70 4.95
CA THR A 176 -16.31 5.81 3.59
C THR A 176 -17.43 5.60 2.60
N LEU A 177 -17.55 6.52 1.65
CA LEU A 177 -18.45 6.42 0.52
C LEU A 177 -17.66 6.62 -0.76
N HIS A 178 -17.79 5.71 -1.70
CA HIS A 178 -17.20 5.83 -3.02
C HIS A 178 -18.27 5.52 -4.06
N MET A 179 -18.41 6.39 -5.04
CA MET A 179 -19.38 6.24 -6.12
C MET A 179 -18.71 6.51 -7.45
N THR A 180 -18.91 5.61 -8.40
CA THR A 180 -18.52 5.78 -9.80
C THR A 180 -19.79 5.91 -10.63
N ASN A 181 -19.93 7.01 -11.36
CA ASN A 181 -20.98 7.19 -12.36
C ASN A 181 -20.37 7.16 -13.76
N ARG A 182 -20.90 6.32 -14.64
CA ARG A 182 -20.61 6.26 -16.08
C ARG A 182 -21.76 6.94 -16.81
N PHE A 183 -21.54 8.13 -17.32
CA PHE A 183 -22.56 8.86 -18.07
C PHE A 183 -22.75 8.26 -19.47
N ASP A 184 -21.65 7.83 -20.05
CA ASP A 184 -21.55 7.10 -21.32
C ASP A 184 -20.20 6.34 -21.39
N ASP A 185 -19.87 5.76 -22.53
CA ASP A 185 -18.63 4.98 -22.73
C ASP A 185 -17.35 5.83 -22.66
N ARG A 186 -17.48 7.17 -22.75
CA ARG A 186 -16.36 8.14 -22.77
C ARG A 186 -16.27 8.98 -21.50
N ASN A 187 -17.35 9.06 -20.72
CA ASN A 187 -17.44 9.99 -19.60
C ASN A 187 -17.70 9.26 -18.29
N LYS A 188 -16.82 9.44 -17.31
CA LYS A 188 -16.89 8.77 -16.03
C LYS A 188 -16.51 9.74 -14.90
N LEU A 189 -17.31 9.77 -13.84
CA LEU A 189 -17.07 10.54 -12.62
C LEU A 189 -16.96 9.60 -11.44
N LEU A 190 -15.84 9.66 -10.73
CA LEU A 190 -15.66 9.03 -9.42
C LEU A 190 -15.75 10.11 -8.36
N THR A 191 -16.60 9.89 -7.38
CA THR A 191 -16.68 10.72 -6.17
C THR A 191 -16.34 9.86 -4.97
N TYR A 192 -15.65 10.48 -4.04
CA TYR A 192 -15.13 9.82 -2.87
C TYR A 192 -15.28 10.74 -1.67
N PHE A 193 -15.76 10.18 -0.56
CA PHE A 193 -15.90 10.86 0.72
C PHE A 193 -15.47 9.93 1.85
N THR A 194 -14.67 10.42 2.80
CA THR A 194 -14.41 9.72 4.04
C THR A 194 -14.49 10.68 5.22
N GLN A 195 -14.94 10.13 6.33
CA GLN A 195 -14.91 10.78 7.64
C GLN A 195 -14.34 9.81 8.65
N GLN A 196 -13.49 10.33 9.53
CA GLN A 196 -12.97 9.65 10.71
C GLN A 196 -13.19 10.57 11.90
N TYR A 197 -13.71 10.01 12.98
CA TYR A 197 -13.80 10.65 14.27
C TYR A 197 -13.20 9.72 15.32
N ILE A 198 -12.31 10.24 16.15
CA ILE A 198 -11.64 9.51 17.23
C ILE A 198 -11.83 10.32 18.49
N ASP A 199 -12.36 9.67 19.53
CA ASP A 199 -12.53 10.23 20.87
C ASP A 199 -11.83 9.32 21.86
N GLN A 200 -10.69 9.75 22.37
CA GLN A 200 -9.83 9.01 23.30
C GLN A 200 -9.56 9.87 24.53
N PRO A 201 -9.15 9.28 25.68
CA PRO A 201 -8.77 10.05 26.87
C PRO A 201 -7.66 11.07 26.60
N SER A 202 -6.81 10.82 25.61
CA SER A 202 -5.78 11.75 25.12
C SER A 202 -6.34 12.91 24.30
N GLY A 203 -7.62 12.86 23.91
CA GLY A 203 -8.34 13.88 23.19
C GLY A 203 -9.03 13.45 21.92
N THR A 204 -9.74 14.39 21.31
CA THR A 204 -10.54 14.16 20.11
C THR A 204 -9.79 14.52 18.84
N SER A 205 -9.94 13.70 17.79
CA SER A 205 -9.49 14.05 16.45
C SER A 205 -10.57 13.81 15.41
N ARG A 206 -10.55 14.63 14.35
CA ARG A 206 -11.47 14.52 13.22
C ARG A 206 -10.72 14.67 11.92
N LYS A 207 -11.03 13.80 10.95
CA LYS A 207 -10.50 13.89 9.59
C LYS A 207 -11.66 13.70 8.60
N VAL A 208 -11.74 14.61 7.63
CA VAL A 208 -12.74 14.57 6.55
C VAL A 208 -12.02 14.77 5.25
N MET A 209 -12.33 13.96 4.23
CA MET A 209 -11.79 14.11 2.90
C MET A 209 -12.89 13.89 1.86
N GLY A 210 -12.91 14.75 0.84
CA GLY A 210 -13.71 14.60 -0.36
C GLY A 210 -12.86 14.77 -1.60
N ARG A 211 -13.09 13.94 -2.62
CA ARG A 211 -12.47 14.06 -3.95
C ARG A 211 -13.47 13.74 -5.05
N ALA A 212 -13.29 14.41 -6.20
CA ALA A 212 -13.96 14.09 -7.44
C ALA A 212 -12.90 13.88 -8.53
N ARG A 213 -13.08 12.84 -9.35
CA ARG A 213 -12.19 12.47 -10.46
C ARG A 213 -13.05 12.30 -11.70
N TYR A 214 -12.85 13.16 -12.68
CA TYR A 214 -13.54 13.08 -13.96
C TYR A 214 -12.59 12.53 -15.01
N PHE A 215 -13.06 11.55 -15.77
CA PHE A 215 -12.37 10.97 -16.92
C PHE A 215 -13.16 11.24 -18.18
N HIS A 216 -12.46 11.68 -19.21
CA HIS A 216 -13.01 11.86 -20.55
C HIS A 216 -12.10 11.22 -21.60
N THR A 217 -12.67 10.30 -22.39
CA THR A 217 -11.97 9.67 -23.53
C THR A 217 -12.38 10.38 -24.81
N PHE A 218 -11.44 11.07 -25.46
CA PHE A 218 -11.72 11.90 -26.65
C PHE A 218 -11.99 11.07 -27.90
N ASN A 219 -11.34 9.92 -28.03
CA ASN A 219 -11.37 9.10 -29.23
C ASN A 219 -11.21 7.61 -28.92
N ASP A 220 -11.43 6.77 -29.93
CA ASP A 220 -11.35 5.32 -29.81
C ASP A 220 -9.89 4.81 -29.73
N VAL A 221 -8.90 5.67 -30.00
CA VAL A 221 -7.47 5.35 -29.91
C VAL A 221 -6.97 5.45 -28.45
N GLY A 222 -7.81 5.97 -27.53
CA GLY A 222 -7.53 5.98 -26.10
C GLY A 222 -6.86 7.25 -25.57
N THR A 223 -7.07 8.42 -26.24
CA THR A 223 -6.70 9.70 -25.64
C THR A 223 -7.64 10.01 -24.49
N GLU A 224 -7.12 10.09 -23.28
CA GLU A 224 -7.87 10.28 -22.05
C GLU A 224 -7.40 11.51 -21.28
N LEU A 225 -8.36 12.32 -20.83
CA LEU A 225 -8.16 13.41 -19.87
C LEU A 225 -8.67 12.99 -18.50
N LEU A 226 -7.84 13.15 -17.49
CA LEU A 226 -8.20 13.02 -16.08
C LEU A 226 -8.16 14.40 -15.43
N VAL A 227 -9.24 14.78 -14.74
CA VAL A 227 -9.29 15.97 -13.90
C VAL A 227 -9.69 15.54 -12.48
N VAL A 228 -8.90 15.94 -11.49
CA VAL A 228 -9.16 15.65 -10.09
C VAL A 228 -9.23 16.94 -9.30
N GLY A 229 -10.25 17.07 -8.46
CA GLY A 229 -10.33 18.09 -7.42
C GLY A 229 -10.59 17.42 -6.08
N GLY A 230 -9.98 17.94 -5.01
CA GLY A 230 -10.15 17.35 -3.70
C GLY A 230 -9.85 18.33 -2.58
N TYR A 231 -10.39 17.99 -1.41
CA TYR A 231 -10.15 18.73 -0.18
C TYR A 231 -10.09 17.76 1.00
N GLN A 232 -9.08 17.95 1.86
CA GLN A 232 -8.95 17.24 3.11
C GLN A 232 -8.90 18.25 4.27
N TYR A 233 -9.60 17.94 5.32
CA TYR A 233 -9.53 18.63 6.60
C TYR A 233 -9.21 17.62 7.69
N SER A 234 -8.27 17.93 8.57
CA SER A 234 -8.05 17.18 9.81
C SER A 234 -7.82 18.14 10.97
N SER A 235 -8.24 17.73 12.15
CA SER A 235 -8.10 18.50 13.36
C SER A 235 -7.99 17.56 14.54
N ASP A 236 -7.01 17.81 15.41
CA ASP A 236 -6.85 17.20 16.72
C ASP A 236 -6.86 18.28 17.81
N GLN A 237 -6.45 17.97 19.02
CA GLN A 237 -6.39 18.93 20.12
C GLN A 237 -5.47 20.12 19.85
N ASN A 238 -4.34 19.86 19.17
CA ASN A 238 -3.26 20.81 19.00
C ASN A 238 -3.26 21.48 17.63
N TYR A 239 -3.70 20.77 16.58
CA TYR A 239 -3.54 21.19 15.19
C TYR A 239 -4.83 21.17 14.39
N SER A 240 -4.88 22.03 13.38
CA SER A 240 -5.81 21.93 12.27
C SER A 240 -5.04 21.95 10.96
N LYS A 241 -5.38 21.05 10.04
CA LYS A 241 -4.77 20.91 8.71
C LYS A 241 -5.85 21.00 7.64
N LYS A 242 -5.56 21.76 6.58
CA LYS A 242 -6.40 21.90 5.38
C LYS A 242 -5.55 21.62 4.16
N LEU A 243 -6.03 20.78 3.25
CA LEU A 243 -5.29 20.35 2.07
C LEU A 243 -6.23 20.31 0.85
N PRO A 244 -6.46 21.42 0.16
CA PRO A 244 -6.97 21.39 -1.21
C PRO A 244 -5.93 20.81 -2.16
N LEU A 245 -6.38 20.08 -3.19
CA LEU A 245 -5.53 19.47 -4.20
C LEU A 245 -6.22 19.42 -5.55
N TYR A 246 -5.42 19.40 -6.61
CA TYR A 246 -5.89 19.17 -7.98
C TYR A 246 -4.88 18.36 -8.79
N ILE A 247 -5.39 17.68 -9.83
CA ILE A 247 -4.60 16.99 -10.87
C ILE A 247 -5.29 17.21 -12.20
N VAL A 248 -4.50 17.51 -13.23
CA VAL A 248 -4.93 17.47 -14.62
C VAL A 248 -3.91 16.65 -15.39
N GLU A 249 -4.35 15.56 -16.03
CA GLU A 249 -3.49 14.62 -16.74
C GLU A 249 -4.08 14.28 -18.09
N LEU A 250 -3.26 14.33 -19.12
CA LEU A 250 -3.56 13.86 -20.46
C LEU A 250 -2.71 12.64 -20.77
N ASN A 251 -3.36 11.54 -21.11
CA ASN A 251 -2.72 10.32 -21.60
C ASN A 251 -3.14 10.10 -23.05
N THR A 252 -2.18 9.97 -23.97
CA THR A 252 -2.47 9.86 -25.39
C THR A 252 -1.45 9.00 -26.15
N PRO A 253 -1.88 8.13 -27.07
CA PRO A 253 -1.00 7.53 -28.05
C PRO A 253 -0.38 8.59 -28.97
N LEU A 254 0.89 8.44 -29.31
CA LEU A 254 1.62 9.31 -30.22
C LEU A 254 2.01 8.52 -31.48
N PHE A 255 1.65 9.00 -32.66
CA PHE A 255 2.04 8.43 -33.96
C PHE A 255 1.67 6.93 -34.16
N SER A 256 1.59 6.13 -33.11
CA SER A 256 1.20 4.73 -33.14
C SER A 256 0.66 4.30 -31.78
N GLU A 257 -0.10 3.21 -31.72
CA GLU A 257 -0.58 2.60 -30.46
C GLU A 257 0.57 2.09 -29.57
N GLN A 258 1.77 1.92 -30.15
CA GLN A 258 2.95 1.45 -29.44
C GLN A 258 3.60 2.53 -28.58
N LEU A 259 3.54 3.79 -28.99
CA LEU A 259 4.11 4.92 -28.26
C LEU A 259 3.02 5.76 -27.62
N SER A 260 3.02 5.86 -26.31
CA SER A 260 2.12 6.71 -25.55
C SER A 260 2.87 7.78 -24.77
N MET A 261 2.22 8.92 -24.61
CA MET A 261 2.68 10.04 -23.79
C MET A 261 1.65 10.31 -22.68
N MET A 262 2.15 10.56 -21.49
CA MET A 262 1.39 11.08 -20.37
C MET A 262 1.99 12.42 -19.95
N LEU A 263 1.16 13.46 -19.95
CA LEU A 263 1.51 14.81 -19.52
C LEU A 263 0.55 15.22 -18.42
N GLY A 264 1.05 15.76 -17.33
CA GLY A 264 0.17 16.21 -16.25
C GLY A 264 0.73 17.34 -15.42
N VAL A 265 -0.20 17.95 -14.68
CA VAL A 265 0.06 18.96 -13.65
C VAL A 265 -0.68 18.52 -12.40
N GLU A 266 0.01 18.56 -11.26
CA GLU A 266 -0.57 18.24 -9.95
C GLU A 266 -0.17 19.35 -8.97
N GLY A 267 -1.10 19.72 -8.08
CA GLY A 267 -0.79 20.66 -7.04
C GLY A 267 -1.58 20.41 -5.77
N ASP A 268 -0.98 20.80 -4.65
CA ASP A 268 -1.61 20.81 -3.35
C ASP A 268 -1.17 22.01 -2.51
N PHE A 269 -2.00 22.39 -1.57
CA PHE A 269 -1.71 23.46 -0.64
C PHE A 269 -2.03 23.04 0.78
N LEU A 270 -1.01 22.59 1.54
CA LEU A 270 -1.16 22.22 2.94
C LEU A 270 -1.07 23.46 3.82
N MET A 271 -2.10 23.71 4.60
CA MET A 271 -2.16 24.69 5.67
C MET A 271 -2.26 23.98 7.00
N THR A 272 -1.27 24.15 7.87
CA THR A 272 -1.28 23.61 9.23
C THR A 272 -1.17 24.76 10.22
N ASN A 273 -2.10 24.83 11.16
CA ASN A 273 -2.12 25.82 12.23
C ASN A 273 -2.18 25.12 13.58
N HIS A 274 -1.39 25.59 14.54
CA HIS A 274 -1.52 25.21 15.93
C HIS A 274 -2.65 26.00 16.58
N LYS A 275 -3.49 25.34 17.40
CA LYS A 275 -4.69 25.98 18.00
C LYS A 275 -4.39 26.88 19.17
N ASN A 276 -3.31 26.58 19.90
CA ASN A 276 -2.97 27.21 21.17
C ASN A 276 -1.67 28.03 21.12
N SER A 277 -1.09 28.21 19.93
CA SER A 277 0.13 29.01 19.74
C SER A 277 0.15 29.66 18.36
N ASP A 278 1.01 30.68 18.16
CA ASP A 278 1.19 31.39 16.89
C ASP A 278 2.00 30.57 15.85
N TRP A 279 2.00 29.25 15.97
CA TRP A 279 2.70 28.37 15.04
C TRP A 279 1.83 28.05 13.82
N SER A 280 2.40 28.21 12.63
CA SER A 280 1.77 27.76 11.39
C SER A 280 2.79 27.24 10.38
N TRP A 281 2.38 26.22 9.62
CA TRP A 281 3.15 25.65 8.53
C TRP A 281 2.28 25.57 7.28
N ASN A 282 2.74 26.22 6.22
CA ASN A 282 2.07 26.20 4.93
C ASN A 282 3.03 25.70 3.86
N THR A 283 2.60 24.72 3.07
CA THR A 283 3.35 24.26 1.89
C THR A 283 2.50 24.43 0.66
N PHE A 284 3.13 24.82 -0.44
CA PHE A 284 2.54 24.85 -1.76
C PHE A 284 3.40 24.00 -2.69
N ASN A 285 2.84 22.92 -3.18
CA ASN A 285 3.48 22.03 -4.16
C ASN A 285 2.79 22.19 -5.50
N ASN A 286 3.58 22.28 -6.55
CA ASN A 286 3.07 22.37 -7.92
C ASN A 286 4.01 21.61 -8.84
N ASP A 287 3.53 20.55 -9.45
CA ASP A 287 4.37 19.62 -10.18
C ASP A 287 3.92 19.55 -11.63
N ILE A 288 4.88 19.47 -12.52
CA ILE A 288 4.65 19.17 -13.94
C ILE A 288 5.38 17.89 -14.27
N TYR A 289 4.71 16.94 -14.91
CA TYR A 289 5.32 15.68 -15.28
C TYR A 289 5.02 15.26 -16.72
N LEU A 290 6.01 14.57 -17.29
CA LEU A 290 5.97 14.03 -18.63
C LEU A 290 6.55 12.62 -18.64
N GLN A 291 5.84 11.66 -19.23
CA GLN A 291 6.29 10.29 -19.39
C GLN A 291 6.00 9.77 -20.77
N PHE A 292 6.96 9.07 -21.35
CA PHE A 292 6.81 8.31 -22.58
C PHE A 292 6.88 6.82 -22.29
N THR A 293 6.03 6.05 -22.96
CA THR A 293 6.03 4.60 -22.89
C THR A 293 6.02 4.04 -24.29
N TYR A 294 7.03 3.22 -24.64
CA TYR A 294 7.11 2.50 -25.90
C TYR A 294 6.93 1.01 -25.67
N SER A 295 5.91 0.42 -26.29
CA SER A 295 5.49 -0.97 -26.09
C SER A 295 5.70 -1.78 -27.36
N LEU A 296 6.53 -2.81 -27.26
CA LEU A 296 6.72 -3.86 -28.26
C LEU A 296 6.15 -5.18 -27.74
N PRO A 297 5.96 -6.22 -28.55
CA PRO A 297 5.35 -7.48 -28.10
C PRO A 297 6.00 -8.13 -26.87
N ARG A 298 7.31 -7.96 -26.69
CA ARG A 298 8.06 -8.53 -25.55
C ARG A 298 8.79 -7.50 -24.72
N TRP A 299 8.82 -6.24 -25.14
CA TRP A 299 9.58 -5.18 -24.48
C TRP A 299 8.70 -3.98 -24.20
N LYS A 300 8.87 -3.39 -23.05
CA LYS A 300 8.26 -2.13 -22.72
C LYS A 300 9.30 -1.19 -22.12
N PHE A 301 9.45 -0.03 -22.71
CA PHE A 301 10.36 1.02 -22.30
C PHE A 301 9.55 2.18 -21.76
N THR A 302 9.92 2.68 -20.60
CA THR A 302 9.28 3.84 -19.97
C THR A 302 10.38 4.80 -19.54
N VAL A 303 10.22 6.06 -19.88
CA VAL A 303 11.08 7.15 -19.41
C VAL A 303 10.21 8.34 -19.07
N GLY A 304 10.50 8.99 -17.96
CA GLY A 304 9.75 10.16 -17.54
C GLY A 304 10.52 11.06 -16.60
N ASN A 305 10.04 12.27 -16.46
CA ASN A 305 10.53 13.22 -15.48
C ASN A 305 9.36 14.00 -14.87
N ARG A 306 9.49 14.35 -13.61
CA ARG A 306 8.59 15.22 -12.87
C ARG A 306 9.40 16.36 -12.26
N VAL A 307 9.05 17.57 -12.61
CA VAL A 307 9.61 18.78 -12.03
C VAL A 307 8.65 19.26 -10.95
N MET A 308 9.13 19.35 -9.74
CA MET A 308 8.38 19.73 -8.56
C MET A 308 8.83 21.13 -8.12
N PHE A 309 7.87 22.02 -8.00
CA PHE A 309 8.03 23.35 -7.43
C PHE A 309 7.49 23.33 -6.02
N TYR A 310 8.35 23.50 -5.06
CA TYR A 310 8.03 23.36 -3.66
C TYR A 310 8.29 24.68 -2.92
N ASP A 311 7.23 25.21 -2.32
CA ASP A 311 7.30 26.39 -1.48
C ASP A 311 6.79 26.03 -0.08
N TYR A 312 7.54 26.39 0.97
CA TYR A 312 6.99 26.34 2.30
C TYR A 312 7.22 27.65 3.06
N LYS A 313 6.28 27.96 3.92
CA LYS A 313 6.35 29.06 4.87
C LYS A 313 6.06 28.53 6.25
N PHE A 314 7.03 28.72 7.12
CA PHE A 314 6.92 28.42 8.54
C PHE A 314 6.86 29.70 9.34
N LYS A 315 5.96 29.80 10.32
CA LYS A 315 5.87 30.88 11.27
C LYS A 315 5.80 30.32 12.69
N PHE A 316 6.63 30.82 13.59
CA PHE A 316 6.62 30.50 15.01
C PHE A 316 6.93 31.77 15.79
N THR A 317 5.93 32.27 16.54
CA THR A 317 6.03 33.59 17.24
C THR A 317 6.58 34.69 16.32
N ASP A 318 7.76 35.21 16.60
CA ASP A 318 8.43 36.26 15.82
C ASP A 318 9.30 35.72 14.67
N LEU A 319 9.54 34.41 14.63
CA LEU A 319 10.33 33.77 13.58
C LEU A 319 9.45 33.45 12.37
N SER A 320 9.86 33.88 11.19
CA SER A 320 9.23 33.50 9.93
C SER A 320 10.30 33.06 8.94
N GLN A 321 10.17 31.85 8.41
CA GLN A 321 11.03 31.31 7.38
C GLN A 321 10.22 30.99 6.14
N LYS A 322 10.79 31.32 4.99
CA LYS A 322 10.28 30.90 3.68
C LYS A 322 11.39 30.19 2.93
N HIS A 323 11.05 29.08 2.30
CA HIS A 323 11.96 28.35 1.43
C HIS A 323 11.22 27.99 0.14
N SER A 324 11.92 28.11 -0.98
CA SER A 324 11.43 27.73 -2.29
C SER A 324 12.48 26.87 -2.97
N ASP A 325 12.09 25.77 -3.56
CA ASP A 325 12.99 24.85 -4.24
C ASP A 325 12.35 24.24 -5.49
N VAL A 326 13.20 23.80 -6.42
CA VAL A 326 12.78 23.11 -7.65
C VAL A 326 13.55 21.81 -7.75
N ARG A 327 12.82 20.71 -7.95
CA ARG A 327 13.38 19.37 -7.96
C ARG A 327 12.96 18.61 -9.19
N ASP A 328 13.78 17.65 -9.57
CA ASP A 328 13.47 16.72 -10.62
C ASP A 328 13.38 15.28 -10.10
N ASN A 329 12.37 14.55 -10.53
CA ASN A 329 12.16 13.14 -10.22
C ASN A 329 12.16 12.34 -11.52
N ALA A 330 13.36 11.91 -11.94
CA ALA A 330 13.56 11.15 -13.14
C ALA A 330 13.32 9.66 -12.91
N ASN A 331 12.70 9.00 -13.87
CA ASN A 331 12.58 7.56 -13.90
C ASN A 331 12.88 6.98 -15.29
N ALA A 332 13.43 5.79 -15.32
CA ALA A 332 13.61 5.00 -16.53
C ALA A 332 13.44 3.52 -16.19
N CYS A 333 12.69 2.81 -17.02
CA CYS A 333 12.39 1.40 -16.77
C CYS A 333 12.30 0.62 -18.09
N VAL A 334 12.83 -0.60 -18.07
CA VAL A 334 12.67 -1.58 -19.14
C VAL A 334 12.05 -2.83 -18.55
N VAL A 335 10.96 -3.31 -19.16
CA VAL A 335 10.34 -4.60 -18.83
C VAL A 335 10.48 -5.52 -20.04
N TYR A 336 11.01 -6.70 -19.82
CA TYR A 336 11.12 -7.77 -20.82
C TYR A 336 10.22 -8.94 -20.42
N SER A 337 9.31 -9.32 -21.32
CA SER A 337 8.37 -10.43 -21.14
C SER A 337 8.58 -11.43 -22.27
N PRO A 338 9.48 -12.43 -22.12
CA PRO A 338 9.73 -13.43 -23.15
C PRO A 338 8.47 -14.24 -23.49
N ASP A 339 7.62 -14.44 -22.50
CA ASP A 339 6.32 -15.12 -22.61
C ASP A 339 5.34 -14.56 -21.56
N ASN A 340 4.14 -15.11 -21.51
CA ASN A 340 3.06 -14.69 -20.59
C ASN A 340 3.30 -15.10 -19.12
N ARG A 341 4.39 -15.78 -18.79
CA ARG A 341 4.70 -16.28 -17.44
C ARG A 341 5.91 -15.61 -16.83
N ASN A 342 6.84 -15.20 -17.66
CA ASN A 342 8.13 -14.67 -17.25
C ASN A 342 8.21 -13.18 -17.53
N GLN A 343 8.58 -12.40 -16.54
CA GLN A 343 8.82 -10.97 -16.68
C GLN A 343 10.09 -10.58 -15.94
N LEU A 344 10.90 -9.76 -16.57
CA LEU A 344 12.12 -9.17 -16.01
C LEU A 344 12.04 -7.67 -16.12
N GLN A 345 12.34 -6.96 -15.03
CA GLN A 345 12.37 -5.51 -14.97
C GLN A 345 13.75 -5.01 -14.58
N LEU A 346 14.23 -3.98 -15.26
CA LEU A 346 15.34 -3.15 -14.83
C LEU A 346 14.84 -1.70 -14.76
N GLY A 347 15.04 -1.04 -13.64
CA GLY A 347 14.57 0.31 -13.42
C GLY A 347 15.57 1.20 -12.68
N PHE A 348 15.50 2.48 -12.99
CA PHE A 348 16.15 3.56 -12.24
C PHE A 348 15.06 4.55 -11.83
N TYR A 349 15.08 4.98 -10.56
CA TYR A 349 14.09 5.86 -9.98
C TYR A 349 14.76 6.85 -9.03
N ARG A 350 14.48 8.12 -9.23
CA ARG A 350 14.88 9.18 -8.31
C ARG A 350 13.67 9.62 -7.50
N LYS A 351 13.83 9.76 -6.20
CA LYS A 351 12.78 10.14 -5.25
C LYS A 351 13.29 11.22 -4.31
N TYR A 352 12.38 12.04 -3.82
CA TYR A 352 12.65 13.01 -2.78
C TYR A 352 11.87 12.64 -1.53
N TYR A 353 12.55 12.72 -0.40
CA TYR A 353 11.93 12.60 0.91
C TYR A 353 11.79 14.00 1.51
N ASN A 354 10.55 14.43 1.71
CA ASN A 354 10.28 15.69 2.40
C ASN A 354 10.20 15.42 3.90
N PRO A 355 10.77 16.31 4.74
CA PRO A 355 10.60 16.23 6.17
C PRO A 355 9.12 16.30 6.53
N SER A 356 8.68 15.40 7.40
CA SER A 356 7.26 15.33 7.79
C SER A 356 6.95 16.41 8.82
N VAL A 357 5.69 16.90 8.78
CA VAL A 357 5.15 17.80 9.83
C VAL A 357 5.16 17.13 11.21
N ASP A 358 5.17 15.80 11.28
CA ASP A 358 5.24 15.06 12.54
C ASP A 358 6.58 15.27 13.26
N PHE A 359 7.66 15.49 12.52
CA PHE A 359 8.95 15.91 13.07
C PHE A 359 8.88 17.29 13.76
N MET A 360 7.95 18.15 13.34
CA MET A 360 7.74 19.48 13.88
C MET A 360 6.84 19.50 15.13
N LYS A 361 6.16 18.40 15.46
CA LYS A 361 5.29 18.33 16.66
C LYS A 361 6.09 18.49 17.94
N ASP A 362 7.31 17.99 17.96
CA ASP A 362 8.21 18.07 19.11
C ASP A 362 8.89 19.44 19.24
N SER A 363 8.79 20.29 18.21
CA SER A 363 9.48 21.60 18.15
C SER A 363 8.89 22.68 19.05
N ASN A 364 7.68 22.51 19.61
CA ASN A 364 7.06 23.48 20.50
C ASN A 364 7.81 23.70 21.83
N THR A 365 8.80 22.85 22.13
CA THR A 365 9.63 22.93 23.35
C THR A 365 11.10 23.22 23.05
N LEU A 366 11.47 23.41 21.77
CA LEU A 366 12.85 23.57 21.37
C LEU A 366 13.37 25.00 21.67
N SER A 367 14.55 25.07 22.23
CA SER A 367 15.34 26.30 22.29
C SER A 367 15.79 26.76 20.90
N ASP A 368 16.25 28.00 20.77
CA ASP A 368 16.80 28.55 19.51
C ASP A 368 17.95 27.70 18.95
N GLU A 369 18.78 27.10 19.84
CA GLU A 369 19.90 26.23 19.45
C GLU A 369 19.37 24.85 18.93
N GLU A 370 18.42 24.27 19.62
CA GLU A 370 17.76 23.02 19.19
C GLU A 370 16.98 23.22 17.89
N TRP A 371 16.38 24.42 17.73
CA TRP A 371 15.75 24.83 16.47
C TRP A 371 16.73 24.90 15.30
N ALA A 372 17.93 25.48 15.53
CA ALA A 372 18.98 25.53 14.52
C ALA A 372 19.49 24.14 14.11
N ILE A 373 19.59 23.20 15.08
CA ILE A 373 19.91 21.78 14.83
C ILE A 373 18.77 21.10 14.06
N THR A 374 17.52 21.40 14.40
CA THR A 374 16.34 20.88 13.74
C THR A 374 16.23 21.36 12.29
N LYS A 375 16.66 22.61 12.00
CA LYS A 375 16.75 23.17 10.66
C LYS A 375 17.62 22.32 9.72
N GLY A 376 18.77 21.82 10.20
CA GLY A 376 19.63 20.89 9.44
C GLY A 376 18.98 19.51 9.20
N ARG A 377 17.98 19.11 10.01
CA ARG A 377 17.21 17.86 9.81
C ARG A 377 15.99 18.04 8.92
N LEU A 378 15.61 19.26 8.58
CA LEU A 378 14.59 19.57 7.57
C LEU A 378 15.16 19.52 6.15
N GLU A 379 16.45 19.21 5.99
CA GLU A 379 17.06 18.98 4.69
C GLU A 379 16.46 17.73 4.06
N GLU A 380 16.17 17.86 2.81
CA GLU A 380 15.54 16.84 2.03
C GLU A 380 16.54 15.77 1.64
N GLN A 381 16.09 14.52 1.64
CA GLN A 381 16.91 13.42 1.17
C GLN A 381 16.57 13.06 -0.27
N ILE A 382 17.59 13.01 -1.10
CA ILE A 382 17.48 12.47 -2.46
C ILE A 382 17.83 10.99 -2.40
N ILE A 383 16.92 10.17 -2.90
CA ILE A 383 17.07 8.71 -2.97
C ILE A 383 17.08 8.29 -4.43
N ASN A 384 18.22 7.77 -4.90
CA ASN A 384 18.32 7.12 -6.19
C ASN A 384 18.26 5.61 -6.01
N GLN A 385 17.30 4.95 -6.66
CA GLN A 385 17.09 3.50 -6.58
C GLN A 385 17.38 2.86 -7.93
N MET A 386 18.22 1.82 -7.93
CA MET A 386 18.33 0.87 -9.02
C MET A 386 17.61 -0.40 -8.63
N LYS A 387 16.69 -0.88 -9.49
CA LYS A 387 15.84 -2.03 -9.22
C LYS A 387 15.97 -3.07 -10.33
N LEU A 388 16.19 -4.32 -9.94
CA LEU A 388 16.04 -5.49 -10.78
C LEU A 388 14.95 -6.38 -10.18
N ALA A 389 13.90 -6.71 -10.94
CA ALA A 389 12.85 -7.59 -10.48
C ALA A 389 12.55 -8.67 -11.52
N TYR A 390 12.19 -9.85 -11.03
CA TYR A 390 11.76 -10.97 -11.84
C TYR A 390 10.48 -11.56 -11.27
N ALA A 391 9.51 -11.87 -12.13
CA ALA A 391 8.30 -12.58 -11.77
C ALA A 391 8.08 -13.78 -12.69
N TYR A 392 7.78 -14.91 -12.10
CA TYR A 392 7.26 -16.11 -12.75
C TYR A 392 5.86 -16.38 -12.23
N SER A 393 4.91 -16.65 -13.13
CA SER A 393 3.53 -16.87 -12.77
C SER A 393 2.89 -17.98 -13.60
N LYS A 394 2.41 -19.01 -12.92
CA LYS A 394 1.62 -20.12 -13.48
C LYS A 394 0.48 -20.42 -12.52
N GLN A 395 -0.63 -20.99 -12.98
CA GLN A 395 -1.89 -21.23 -12.22
C GLN A 395 -1.72 -21.65 -10.74
N LYS A 396 -0.74 -22.52 -10.45
CA LYS A 396 -0.52 -23.08 -9.11
C LYS A 396 0.77 -22.58 -8.44
N LEU A 397 1.62 -21.89 -9.17
CA LEU A 397 2.93 -21.44 -8.67
C LEU A 397 3.21 -20.02 -9.15
N THR A 398 3.54 -19.17 -8.21
CA THR A 398 4.04 -17.82 -8.47
C THR A 398 5.33 -17.63 -7.70
N VAL A 399 6.33 -17.07 -8.36
CA VAL A 399 7.62 -16.71 -7.74
C VAL A 399 7.93 -15.28 -8.14
N GLN A 400 8.35 -14.49 -7.19
CA GLN A 400 8.83 -13.13 -7.45
C GLN A 400 10.14 -12.92 -6.70
N THR A 401 11.09 -12.24 -7.34
CA THR A 401 12.35 -11.83 -6.73
C THR A 401 12.64 -10.38 -7.09
N GLU A 402 13.27 -9.68 -6.19
CA GLU A 402 13.64 -8.28 -6.35
C GLU A 402 15.02 -8.02 -5.75
N ALA A 403 15.81 -7.19 -6.42
CA ALA A 403 17.04 -6.63 -5.90
C ALA A 403 17.01 -5.13 -6.13
N SER A 404 17.16 -4.36 -5.07
CA SER A 404 17.19 -2.90 -5.09
C SER A 404 18.47 -2.40 -4.45
N TYR A 405 19.10 -1.39 -5.06
CA TYR A 405 20.22 -0.67 -4.49
C TYR A 405 19.85 0.80 -4.36
N TYR A 406 20.00 1.34 -3.16
CA TYR A 406 19.63 2.70 -2.81
C TYR A 406 20.87 3.53 -2.53
N VAL A 407 21.01 4.64 -3.26
CA VAL A 407 21.99 5.69 -3.00
C VAL A 407 21.24 6.86 -2.41
N ILE A 408 21.56 7.18 -1.15
CA ILE A 408 20.90 8.25 -0.41
C ILE A 408 21.93 9.37 -0.23
N GLU A 409 21.58 10.56 -0.67
CA GLU A 409 22.40 11.74 -0.48
C GLU A 409 22.53 12.04 1.03
N ASP A 410 23.75 12.30 1.49
CA ASP A 410 24.09 12.58 2.89
C ASP A 410 23.71 11.47 3.90
N SER A 411 23.49 10.24 3.44
CA SER A 411 23.17 9.09 4.28
C SER A 411 23.85 7.80 3.81
N GLU A 412 23.61 6.72 4.52
CA GLU A 412 24.18 5.40 4.17
C GLU A 412 23.43 4.77 3.00
N ASN A 413 24.19 4.31 2.02
CA ASN A 413 23.68 3.49 0.94
C ASN A 413 23.31 2.10 1.48
N PHE A 414 22.26 1.50 0.93
CA PHE A 414 21.88 0.13 1.29
C PHE A 414 21.39 -0.68 0.09
N ALA A 415 21.41 -1.99 0.25
CA ALA A 415 20.83 -2.91 -0.71
C ALA A 415 19.71 -3.74 -0.04
N GLU A 416 18.67 -4.03 -0.81
CA GLU A 416 17.56 -4.88 -0.42
C GLU A 416 17.41 -6.00 -1.43
N LEU A 417 17.28 -7.24 -0.93
CA LEU A 417 16.99 -8.43 -1.74
C LEU A 417 15.73 -9.08 -1.20
N GLY A 418 14.73 -9.23 -2.04
CA GLY A 418 13.46 -9.84 -1.70
C GLY A 418 13.18 -11.07 -2.56
N ALA A 419 12.58 -12.09 -1.98
CA ALA A 419 12.07 -13.24 -2.70
C ALA A 419 10.77 -13.72 -2.09
N SER A 420 9.78 -14.11 -2.90
CA SER A 420 8.58 -14.78 -2.45
C SER A 420 8.17 -15.88 -3.40
N ALA A 421 7.51 -16.89 -2.84
CA ALA A 421 6.90 -17.96 -3.60
C ALA A 421 5.53 -18.28 -3.01
N TYR A 422 4.58 -18.56 -3.89
CA TYR A 422 3.25 -19.03 -3.54
C TYR A 422 2.93 -20.25 -4.37
N TRP A 423 2.49 -21.31 -3.69
CA TRP A 423 2.05 -22.54 -4.33
C TRP A 423 0.70 -22.98 -3.75
N LYS A 424 -0.20 -23.47 -4.60
CA LYS A 424 -1.55 -23.83 -4.20
C LYS A 424 -2.02 -25.11 -4.85
N THR A 425 -2.75 -25.92 -4.06
CA THR A 425 -3.57 -27.05 -4.48
C THR A 425 -5.01 -26.88 -3.97
N ASN A 426 -5.90 -27.84 -4.26
CA ASN A 426 -7.29 -27.78 -3.80
C ASN A 426 -7.45 -27.79 -2.27
N GLY A 427 -6.49 -28.39 -1.54
CA GLY A 427 -6.57 -28.52 -0.07
C GLY A 427 -5.50 -27.78 0.69
N LEU A 428 -4.52 -27.18 0.01
CA LEU A 428 -3.36 -26.56 0.66
C LEU A 428 -2.84 -25.40 -0.16
N SER A 429 -2.56 -24.27 0.48
CA SER A 429 -1.71 -23.24 -0.05
C SER A 429 -0.47 -23.04 0.83
N LEU A 430 0.66 -22.79 0.21
CA LEU A 430 1.92 -22.48 0.85
C LEU A 430 2.42 -21.14 0.32
N ALA A 431 2.62 -20.18 1.20
CA ALA A 431 3.29 -18.94 0.88
C ALA A 431 4.58 -18.84 1.70
N GLY A 432 5.62 -18.31 1.10
CA GLY A 432 6.89 -18.09 1.75
C GLY A 432 7.63 -16.93 1.13
N GLY A 433 8.51 -16.31 1.90
CA GLY A 433 9.34 -15.23 1.41
C GLY A 433 10.49 -14.91 2.33
N SER A 434 11.44 -14.14 1.82
CA SER A 434 12.58 -13.65 2.57
C SER A 434 12.97 -12.27 2.07
N ASN A 435 13.34 -11.38 2.99
CA ASN A 435 13.98 -10.11 2.70
C ASN A 435 15.34 -10.04 3.39
N LEU A 436 16.33 -9.54 2.68
CA LEU A 436 17.68 -9.32 3.17
C LEU A 436 18.03 -7.86 2.94
N TYR A 437 18.39 -7.16 4.01
CA TYR A 437 18.85 -5.78 3.98
C TYR A 437 20.33 -5.74 4.30
N ILE A 438 21.11 -5.11 3.45
CA ILE A 438 22.56 -4.97 3.57
C ILE A 438 22.85 -3.48 3.72
N VAL A 439 23.19 -3.08 4.94
CA VAL A 439 23.58 -1.70 5.31
C VAL A 439 25.03 -1.72 5.78
N LYS A 440 25.68 -0.57 5.84
CA LYS A 440 27.09 -0.47 6.28
C LYS A 440 27.28 -0.99 7.72
N SER A 441 26.31 -0.72 8.60
CA SER A 441 26.32 -1.12 9.99
C SER A 441 26.09 -2.64 10.21
N GLY A 442 25.64 -3.38 9.18
CA GLY A 442 25.38 -4.81 9.29
C GLY A 442 24.40 -5.34 8.24
N THR A 443 24.00 -6.57 8.46
CA THR A 443 23.02 -7.26 7.61
C THR A 443 21.91 -7.79 8.48
N TYR A 444 20.66 -7.56 8.09
CA TYR A 444 19.51 -8.15 8.74
C TYR A 444 18.55 -8.78 7.73
N ALA A 445 17.87 -9.80 8.15
CA ALA A 445 16.97 -10.56 7.32
C ALA A 445 15.65 -10.87 8.05
N SER A 446 14.61 -11.06 7.24
CA SER A 446 13.37 -11.67 7.69
C SER A 446 13.00 -12.83 6.78
N VAL A 447 12.38 -13.86 7.37
CA VAL A 447 11.88 -15.02 6.63
C VAL A 447 10.46 -15.28 7.07
N ARG A 448 9.57 -15.49 6.12
CA ARG A 448 8.16 -15.79 6.32
C ARG A 448 7.80 -17.15 5.78
N PHE A 449 6.91 -17.85 6.50
CA PHE A 449 6.25 -19.05 6.04
C PHE A 449 4.77 -19.03 6.46
N ALA A 450 3.87 -19.26 5.52
CA ALA A 450 2.44 -19.15 5.75
C ALA A 450 1.67 -20.27 5.00
N PRO A 451 1.48 -21.43 5.63
CA PRO A 451 0.61 -22.49 5.15
C PRO A 451 -0.85 -22.19 5.48
N THR A 452 -1.76 -22.54 4.55
CA THR A 452 -3.21 -22.54 4.79
C THR A 452 -3.80 -23.85 4.29
N VAL A 453 -4.53 -24.55 5.17
CA VAL A 453 -5.21 -25.82 4.86
C VAL A 453 -6.69 -25.57 4.70
N TYR A 454 -7.25 -26.05 3.60
CA TYR A 454 -8.68 -26.02 3.29
C TYR A 454 -9.26 -27.40 3.51
N LEU A 455 -10.09 -27.54 4.55
CA LEU A 455 -10.68 -28.80 4.95
C LEU A 455 -12.12 -28.93 4.44
N PRO A 456 -12.67 -30.17 4.38
CA PRO A 456 -14.09 -30.38 4.10
C PRO A 456 -15.01 -29.57 5.01
N LEU A 457 -16.24 -29.34 4.56
CA LEU A 457 -17.25 -28.55 5.28
C LEU A 457 -16.85 -27.08 5.50
N ALA A 458 -16.03 -26.53 4.57
CA ALA A 458 -15.61 -25.13 4.56
C ALA A 458 -14.87 -24.67 5.85
N TRP A 459 -14.02 -25.51 6.41
CA TRP A 459 -13.03 -25.12 7.39
C TRP A 459 -11.76 -24.63 6.69
N GLN A 460 -11.18 -23.56 7.23
CA GLN A 460 -9.89 -23.03 6.82
C GLN A 460 -9.02 -22.86 8.07
N ILE A 461 -7.80 -23.39 8.03
CA ILE A 461 -6.81 -23.24 9.08
C ILE A 461 -5.56 -22.64 8.44
N GLY A 462 -5.21 -21.44 8.86
CA GLY A 462 -4.03 -20.72 8.42
C GLY A 462 -3.03 -20.53 9.55
N MET A 463 -1.75 -20.62 9.25
CA MET A 463 -0.68 -20.25 10.16
C MET A 463 0.26 -19.30 9.42
N GLN A 464 0.79 -18.33 10.13
CA GLN A 464 1.81 -17.44 9.62
C GLN A 464 2.95 -17.34 10.62
N LEU A 465 4.16 -17.57 10.15
CA LEU A 465 5.39 -17.46 10.92
C LEU A 465 6.31 -16.46 10.26
N VAL A 466 6.83 -15.50 11.03
CA VAL A 466 7.84 -14.56 10.56
C VAL A 466 9.00 -14.56 11.53
N TYR A 467 10.19 -14.84 11.02
CA TYR A 467 11.43 -14.78 11.77
C TYR A 467 12.18 -13.50 11.42
N TYR A 468 12.67 -12.78 12.43
CA TYR A 468 13.54 -11.61 12.29
C TYR A 468 14.92 -11.89 12.88
N THR A 469 15.98 -11.55 12.15
CA THR A 469 17.34 -11.61 12.68
C THR A 469 17.56 -10.58 13.79
N LYS A 470 18.57 -10.79 14.63
CA LYS A 470 18.85 -9.97 15.83
C LYS A 470 18.97 -8.47 15.54
N ASN A 471 19.51 -8.11 14.38
CA ASN A 471 19.76 -6.71 14.02
C ASN A 471 18.60 -6.07 13.24
N SER A 472 17.47 -6.76 13.11
CA SER A 472 16.30 -6.18 12.43
C SER A 472 15.68 -5.08 13.29
N PRO A 473 15.41 -3.88 12.75
CA PRO A 473 14.71 -2.82 13.49
C PRO A 473 13.34 -3.25 14.01
N LYS A 474 12.65 -4.17 13.32
CA LYS A 474 11.37 -4.73 13.78
C LYS A 474 11.52 -5.63 15.01
N ARG A 475 12.70 -6.15 15.28
CA ARG A 475 12.97 -6.96 16.49
C ARG A 475 13.06 -6.12 17.76
N GLU A 476 13.42 -4.86 17.68
CA GLU A 476 13.43 -3.96 18.84
C GLU A 476 12.01 -3.77 19.41
N THR A 477 11.00 -3.99 18.57
CA THR A 477 9.59 -3.90 18.93
C THR A 477 8.97 -5.25 19.31
N THR A 478 9.69 -6.37 19.17
CA THR A 478 9.21 -7.73 19.48
C THR A 478 10.08 -8.36 20.56
N SER A 479 9.47 -8.95 21.59
CA SER A 479 10.18 -9.64 22.67
C SER A 479 10.85 -10.94 22.18
N VAL A 480 10.35 -11.54 21.12
CA VAL A 480 10.82 -12.80 20.53
C VAL A 480 11.21 -12.64 19.05
N PRO A 481 12.19 -13.43 18.56
CA PRO A 481 12.63 -13.37 17.17
C PRO A 481 11.59 -13.91 16.17
N VAL A 482 10.59 -14.64 16.64
CA VAL A 482 9.56 -15.25 15.79
C VAL A 482 8.20 -14.68 16.16
N TYR A 483 7.54 -14.07 15.19
CA TYR A 483 6.14 -13.72 15.28
C TYR A 483 5.30 -14.87 14.70
N GLY A 484 4.23 -15.25 15.39
CA GLY A 484 3.33 -16.31 14.95
C GLY A 484 1.86 -15.90 15.05
N CYS A 485 1.10 -16.20 14.00
CA CYS A 485 -0.34 -16.04 13.98
C CYS A 485 -1.00 -17.34 13.55
N LEU A 486 -2.07 -17.74 14.22
CA LEU A 486 -2.91 -18.87 13.87
C LEU A 486 -4.32 -18.38 13.61
N SER A 487 -4.91 -18.77 12.50
CA SER A 487 -6.30 -18.47 12.14
C SER A 487 -7.10 -19.74 11.92
N VAL A 488 -8.31 -19.78 12.46
CA VAL A 488 -9.26 -20.86 12.22
C VAL A 488 -10.59 -20.23 11.83
N ASN A 489 -11.06 -20.52 10.63
CA ASN A 489 -12.31 -19.99 10.08
C ASN A 489 -13.25 -21.12 9.70
N LYS A 490 -14.54 -20.92 9.94
CA LYS A 490 -15.62 -21.84 9.56
C LYS A 490 -16.75 -21.07 8.88
N GLN A 491 -17.06 -21.45 7.65
CA GLN A 491 -18.22 -20.94 6.97
C GLN A 491 -19.43 -21.87 7.19
N PHE A 492 -20.58 -21.28 7.53
CA PHE A 492 -21.86 -21.95 7.68
C PHE A 492 -22.83 -21.46 6.58
N GLY A 493 -23.10 -22.34 5.62
CA GLY A 493 -23.87 -21.97 4.43
C GLY A 493 -23.19 -20.86 3.61
N SER A 494 -24.01 -20.02 2.95
CA SER A 494 -23.51 -18.89 2.13
C SER A 494 -23.37 -17.57 2.90
N HIS A 495 -23.93 -17.48 4.10
CA HIS A 495 -24.14 -16.20 4.80
C HIS A 495 -23.27 -16.01 6.03
N TRP A 496 -23.01 -17.04 6.83
CA TRP A 496 -22.31 -16.90 8.08
C TRP A 496 -20.85 -17.37 7.99
N ASN A 497 -19.93 -16.61 8.60
CA ASN A 497 -18.56 -17.00 8.85
C ASN A 497 -18.18 -16.71 10.30
N VAL A 498 -17.60 -17.69 10.97
CA VAL A 498 -17.09 -17.58 12.34
C VAL A 498 -15.59 -17.85 12.29
N GLY A 499 -14.80 -16.98 12.87
CA GLY A 499 -13.35 -17.09 12.89
C GLY A 499 -12.75 -16.80 14.26
N ILE A 500 -11.61 -17.42 14.51
CA ILE A 500 -10.74 -17.12 15.64
C ILE A 500 -9.35 -16.87 15.06
N ASP A 501 -8.77 -15.71 15.36
CA ASP A 501 -7.42 -15.35 15.02
C ASP A 501 -6.62 -15.16 16.31
N TRP A 502 -5.52 -15.88 16.46
CA TRP A 502 -4.61 -15.73 17.57
C TRP A 502 -3.31 -15.09 17.06
N HIS A 503 -3.09 -13.84 17.43
CA HIS A 503 -1.93 -13.05 17.05
C HIS A 503 -0.83 -13.15 18.10
N ASP A 504 0.42 -13.10 17.63
CA ASP A 504 1.65 -13.14 18.43
C ASP A 504 1.69 -14.28 19.46
N MET A 505 1.31 -15.47 19.00
CA MET A 505 1.15 -16.66 19.84
C MET A 505 2.42 -17.03 20.62
N PHE A 506 3.61 -16.65 20.13
CA PHE A 506 4.88 -16.95 20.80
C PHE A 506 5.21 -15.98 21.92
N ASP A 507 4.69 -14.76 21.91
CA ASP A 507 4.83 -13.81 23.02
C ASP A 507 4.15 -14.34 24.30
N ALA A 508 3.04 -15.06 24.14
CA ALA A 508 2.35 -15.74 25.24
C ALA A 508 3.19 -16.84 25.94
N LEU A 509 4.20 -17.38 25.26
CA LEU A 509 5.08 -18.43 25.76
C LEU A 509 6.34 -17.88 26.44
N CYS A 510 6.58 -16.58 26.41
CA CYS A 510 7.75 -15.93 27.00
C CYS A 510 7.39 -15.29 28.34
N SER A 511 8.00 -15.79 29.40
CA SER A 511 7.77 -15.34 30.79
C SER A 511 8.26 -13.91 31.09
N ASP A 512 9.13 -13.36 30.27
CA ASP A 512 9.79 -12.07 30.48
C ASP A 512 9.18 -10.91 29.66
N ALA A 513 8.03 -11.13 28.99
CA ALA A 513 7.38 -10.13 28.16
C ALA A 513 6.85 -8.97 29.01
N THR A 514 7.56 -7.86 28.99
CA THR A 514 7.12 -6.59 29.61
C THR A 514 5.92 -5.97 28.89
N VAL A 515 5.60 -6.45 27.68
CA VAL A 515 4.47 -6.02 26.86
C VAL A 515 3.75 -7.26 26.35
N ASN A 516 2.61 -7.60 26.94
CA ASN A 516 1.73 -8.66 26.44
C ASN A 516 1.09 -8.20 25.11
N ARG A 517 1.52 -8.78 23.99
CA ARG A 517 1.02 -8.49 22.64
C ARG A 517 0.13 -9.59 22.07
N HIS A 518 0.08 -10.77 22.73
CA HIS A 518 -0.80 -11.81 22.26
C HIS A 518 -2.27 -11.38 22.41
N ALA A 519 -3.02 -11.56 21.37
CA ALA A 519 -4.44 -11.27 21.33
C ALA A 519 -5.19 -12.39 20.61
N ALA A 520 -6.33 -12.80 21.19
CA ALA A 520 -7.24 -13.73 20.53
C ALA A 520 -8.49 -12.95 20.11
N ASN A 521 -8.76 -12.94 18.82
CA ASN A 521 -9.90 -12.26 18.21
C ASN A 521 -10.97 -13.27 17.84
N LEU A 522 -12.18 -13.07 18.31
CA LEU A 522 -13.37 -13.77 17.82
C LEU A 522 -14.06 -12.89 16.77
N LYS A 523 -14.35 -13.47 15.62
CA LYS A 523 -14.94 -12.81 14.49
C LYS A 523 -16.24 -13.48 14.09
N LEU A 524 -17.29 -12.68 13.91
CA LEU A 524 -18.57 -13.11 13.38
C LEU A 524 -18.93 -12.23 12.19
N GLN A 525 -19.17 -12.84 11.03
CA GLN A 525 -19.59 -12.14 9.81
C GLN A 525 -20.93 -12.69 9.32
N TYR A 526 -21.79 -11.79 8.87
CA TYR A 526 -22.99 -12.10 8.11
C TYR A 526 -22.94 -11.43 6.74
N ARG A 527 -23.18 -12.20 5.68
CA ARG A 527 -23.21 -11.75 4.28
C ARG A 527 -24.61 -11.81 3.73
N PHE A 528 -25.08 -10.78 3.07
CA PHE A 528 -26.38 -10.66 2.43
C PHE A 528 -26.33 -10.22 0.97
#